data_7c8ca205a646afd08c9433c3fb529492
#
_entry.id   7c8ca205a646afd08c9433c3fb529492
#
_cell.length_a   1.000
_cell.length_b   1.000
_cell.length_c   1.000
_cell.angle_alpha   90.00
_cell.angle_beta   90.00
_cell.angle_gamma   90.00
#
_symmetry.space_group_name_H-M   'P 1'
#
loop_
_entity.id
_entity.type
_entity.pdbx_description
1 polymer ?
#
loop_
_entity_poly.entity_id
_entity_poly.type
_entity_poly.pdbx_seq_one_letter_code
_entity_poly.pdbx_strand_id
1 'polypeptide(L)'
;MTTTGHVHFYIGTYTNPPSTSTGIARLSLNTETGELTRLDDVVVQRNPSYLTTTEHGLYTFSEMDRNEGAELAFFRGSESASLPINGDYPCHLDIKEPLLAVANYGSGNVSVFQLDRDGKPLGLLADLYVDGCGPNLERQTSPHAHQVTFLKHSHQLVVVDLGSDSVLIYDYDAQPPDFSLSQVIHLPAGSGPRHVVFNQQESTAYVVCELSETLIVLVKHQDKWLISNQTELLEGEENQQAAAAIRLSQDETFLYVSCRAQNKISVFDVSGDTPKRRAAIHCEGVFPRDFVLSHDQKWLLVANQHSNNVVSFRRNPQTGEITATGYDCEIGSPVCIVEQPL
;
A
#
# COMPACT_ATOMS: atom_id res chain seq x y z
N MET A 1 13.91 -19.62 -16.66
CA MET A 1 14.84 -20.46 -15.86
C MET A 1 14.62 -20.08 -14.41
N THR A 2 13.89 -20.87 -13.66
CA THR A 2 13.69 -20.68 -12.22
C THR A 2 15.03 -20.80 -11.53
N THR A 3 15.60 -19.68 -11.08
CA THR A 3 16.73 -19.69 -10.15
C THR A 3 16.24 -20.33 -8.86
N THR A 4 16.64 -21.56 -8.67
CA THR A 4 16.30 -22.39 -7.52
C THR A 4 16.63 -21.67 -6.22
N GLY A 5 15.61 -21.41 -5.41
CA GLY A 5 15.73 -21.13 -3.99
C GLY A 5 15.76 -19.69 -3.52
N HIS A 6 15.71 -18.68 -4.38
CA HIS A 6 15.73 -17.26 -3.94
C HIS A 6 14.73 -16.38 -4.69
N VAL A 7 14.05 -15.50 -3.94
CA VAL A 7 13.17 -14.43 -4.47
C VAL A 7 13.68 -13.10 -3.94
N HIS A 8 13.61 -12.07 -4.76
CA HIS A 8 14.15 -10.77 -4.42
C HIS A 8 13.04 -9.74 -4.19
N PHE A 9 13.32 -8.75 -3.34
CA PHE A 9 12.40 -7.68 -2.98
C PHE A 9 13.11 -6.34 -3.02
N TYR A 10 12.38 -5.30 -3.42
CA TYR A 10 12.73 -3.92 -3.18
C TYR A 10 12.09 -3.43 -1.90
N ILE A 11 12.83 -2.66 -1.12
CA ILE A 11 12.38 -2.11 0.16
C ILE A 11 12.43 -0.58 0.07
N GLY A 12 11.25 0.04 0.13
CA GLY A 12 11.13 1.48 0.28
C GLY A 12 11.41 1.90 1.72
N THR A 13 12.09 3.02 1.90
CA THR A 13 12.57 3.45 3.22
C THR A 13 12.33 4.94 3.45
N TYR A 14 12.26 5.36 4.70
CA TYR A 14 12.56 6.74 5.06
C TYR A 14 14.07 6.92 5.22
N THR A 15 14.59 8.04 4.74
CA THR A 15 16.02 8.35 4.73
C THR A 15 16.41 9.50 5.65
N ASN A 16 15.43 10.18 6.25
CA ASN A 16 15.68 11.26 7.20
C ASN A 16 16.22 10.70 8.52
N PRO A 17 17.16 11.39 9.20
CA PRO A 17 17.62 10.98 10.51
C PRO A 17 16.47 10.74 11.50
N PRO A 18 16.50 9.70 12.32
CA PRO A 18 17.65 8.83 12.63
C PRO A 18 17.79 7.59 11.73
N SER A 19 17.11 7.50 10.60
CA SER A 19 17.26 6.37 9.66
C SER A 19 18.70 6.28 9.14
N THR A 20 19.17 5.05 8.94
CA THR A 20 20.47 4.73 8.33
C THR A 20 20.36 4.45 6.84
N SER A 21 19.15 4.43 6.28
CA SER A 21 18.93 4.20 4.85
C SER A 21 19.23 5.42 4.01
N THR A 22 19.67 5.19 2.78
CA THR A 22 19.99 6.23 1.79
C THR A 22 19.05 6.24 0.59
N GLY A 23 18.15 5.24 0.50
CA GLY A 23 17.23 5.09 -0.63
C GLY A 23 16.54 3.74 -0.64
N ILE A 24 16.43 3.14 -1.82
CA ILE A 24 15.77 1.85 -2.03
C ILE A 24 16.76 0.72 -1.75
N ALA A 25 16.48 -0.06 -0.71
CA ALA A 25 17.24 -1.25 -0.39
C ALA A 25 16.74 -2.47 -1.17
N ARG A 26 17.57 -3.51 -1.25
CA ARG A 26 17.23 -4.78 -1.88
C ARG A 26 17.48 -5.95 -0.95
N LEU A 27 16.56 -6.92 -0.98
CA LEU A 27 16.54 -8.07 -0.10
C LEU A 27 16.38 -9.36 -0.91
N SER A 28 17.04 -10.43 -0.48
CA SER A 28 16.85 -11.79 -0.97
C SER A 28 16.19 -12.65 0.11
N LEU A 29 15.16 -13.41 -0.26
CA LEU A 29 14.52 -14.43 0.57
C LEU A 29 14.92 -15.82 0.03
N ASN A 30 15.46 -16.67 0.88
CA ASN A 30 15.60 -18.09 0.59
C ASN A 30 14.23 -18.78 0.74
N THR A 31 13.68 -19.31 -0.36
CA THR A 31 12.32 -19.88 -0.39
C THR A 31 12.20 -21.26 0.28
N GLU A 32 13.28 -21.87 0.74
CA GLU A 32 13.26 -23.11 1.50
C GLU A 32 13.26 -22.86 3.01
N THR A 33 14.10 -21.93 3.46
CA THR A 33 14.33 -21.66 4.89
C THR A 33 13.59 -20.44 5.43
N GLY A 34 13.35 -19.43 4.59
CA GLY A 34 12.87 -18.11 5.00
C GLY A 34 13.99 -17.15 5.39
N GLU A 35 15.25 -17.54 5.24
CA GLU A 35 16.40 -16.69 5.54
C GLU A 35 16.44 -15.45 4.64
N LEU A 36 16.70 -14.30 5.26
CA LEU A 36 16.77 -13.01 4.61
C LEU A 36 18.22 -12.55 4.49
N THR A 37 18.61 -12.07 3.31
CA THR A 37 19.93 -11.52 3.06
C THR A 37 19.82 -10.16 2.40
N ARG A 38 20.43 -9.12 3.00
CA ARG A 38 20.54 -7.80 2.37
C ARG A 38 21.45 -7.89 1.15
N LEU A 39 20.99 -7.29 0.06
CA LEU A 39 21.76 -7.09 -1.17
C LEU A 39 22.19 -5.63 -1.28
N ASP A 40 22.99 -5.32 -2.33
CA ASP A 40 23.36 -3.93 -2.63
C ASP A 40 22.11 -3.08 -2.86
N ASP A 41 22.14 -1.83 -2.36
CA ASP A 41 21.08 -0.86 -2.56
C ASP A 41 20.94 -0.51 -4.05
N VAL A 42 19.71 -0.25 -4.48
CA VAL A 42 19.42 -0.04 -5.91
C VAL A 42 19.67 1.41 -6.30
N VAL A 43 19.24 2.34 -5.46
CA VAL A 43 19.20 3.77 -5.78
C VAL A 43 19.29 4.60 -4.51
N VAL A 44 20.02 5.70 -4.59
CA VAL A 44 19.97 6.78 -3.60
C VAL A 44 18.83 7.71 -3.95
N GLN A 45 17.82 7.76 -3.08
CA GLN A 45 16.59 8.55 -3.25
C GLN A 45 16.13 9.06 -1.89
N ARG A 46 15.61 10.28 -1.80
CA ARG A 46 15.06 10.79 -0.54
C ARG A 46 13.67 10.20 -0.29
N ASN A 47 13.49 9.55 0.87
CA ASN A 47 12.20 9.01 1.33
C ASN A 47 11.40 8.27 0.25
N PRO A 48 11.95 7.25 -0.44
CA PRO A 48 11.20 6.44 -1.39
C PRO A 48 10.25 5.51 -0.62
N SER A 49 9.18 6.07 -0.05
CA SER A 49 8.35 5.40 0.95
C SER A 49 7.31 4.45 0.38
N TYR A 50 7.05 4.51 -0.92
CA TYR A 50 6.20 3.55 -1.62
C TYR A 50 6.78 3.20 -2.98
N LEU A 51 6.64 1.93 -3.35
CA LEU A 51 7.21 1.35 -4.56
C LEU A 51 6.16 0.56 -5.32
N THR A 52 6.24 0.57 -6.63
CA THR A 52 5.57 -0.42 -7.49
C THR A 52 6.47 -0.80 -8.65
N THR A 53 6.25 -1.98 -9.22
CA THR A 53 7.01 -2.50 -10.36
C THR A 53 6.08 -2.91 -11.49
N THR A 54 6.53 -2.69 -12.72
CA THR A 54 5.93 -3.26 -13.94
C THR A 54 7.02 -3.99 -14.72
N GLU A 55 6.68 -4.57 -15.87
CA GLU A 55 7.68 -5.11 -16.80
C GLU A 55 8.66 -4.03 -17.31
N HIS A 56 8.28 -2.75 -17.25
CA HIS A 56 9.09 -1.64 -17.70
C HIS A 56 10.11 -1.17 -16.67
N GLY A 57 9.84 -1.29 -15.37
CA GLY A 57 10.78 -0.86 -14.34
C GLY A 57 10.16 -0.68 -12.96
N LEU A 58 10.92 0.00 -12.13
CA LEU A 58 10.58 0.36 -10.74
C LEU A 58 10.13 1.82 -10.69
N TYR A 59 9.01 2.07 -10.02
CA TYR A 59 8.46 3.41 -9.79
C TYR A 59 8.39 3.69 -8.30
N THR A 60 8.68 4.93 -7.96
CA THR A 60 8.60 5.46 -6.60
C THR A 60 8.41 6.97 -6.64
N PHE A 61 8.41 7.59 -5.51
CA PHE A 61 8.46 9.05 -5.34
C PHE A 61 9.33 9.43 -4.14
N SER A 62 9.66 10.72 -4.04
CA SER A 62 10.19 11.31 -2.81
C SER A 62 9.01 11.82 -1.97
N GLU A 63 8.75 11.20 -0.80
CA GLU A 63 7.73 11.64 0.15
C GLU A 63 8.21 12.92 0.87
N MET A 64 7.98 14.05 0.21
CA MET A 64 8.43 15.37 0.62
C MET A 64 7.33 16.41 0.37
N ASP A 65 7.48 17.60 0.95
CA ASP A 65 6.74 18.78 0.52
C ASP A 65 7.11 19.11 -0.94
N ARG A 66 6.15 19.61 -1.74
CA ARG A 66 6.38 19.97 -3.16
C ARG A 66 7.51 20.99 -3.33
N ASN A 67 7.66 21.92 -2.38
CA ASN A 67 8.71 22.94 -2.40
C ASN A 67 10.08 22.38 -1.95
N GLU A 68 10.11 21.18 -1.36
CA GLU A 68 11.31 20.50 -0.90
C GLU A 68 11.73 19.34 -1.81
N GLY A 69 11.01 19.13 -2.92
CA GLY A 69 11.37 18.17 -3.95
C GLY A 69 10.54 16.89 -3.95
N ALA A 70 9.22 16.99 -3.74
CA ALA A 70 8.31 15.89 -4.06
C ALA A 70 8.40 15.59 -5.56
N GLU A 71 8.84 14.39 -5.92
CA GLU A 71 9.02 13.98 -7.30
C GLU A 71 8.63 12.51 -7.50
N LEU A 72 8.01 12.22 -8.63
CA LEU A 72 7.84 10.87 -9.17
C LEU A 72 9.16 10.43 -9.80
N ALA A 73 9.62 9.22 -9.51
CA ALA A 73 10.84 8.67 -10.07
C ALA A 73 10.60 7.28 -10.70
N PHE A 74 11.30 7.04 -11.81
CA PHE A 74 11.30 5.79 -12.57
C PHE A 74 12.73 5.31 -12.77
N PHE A 75 12.95 3.99 -12.63
CA PHE A 75 14.24 3.33 -12.76
C PHE A 75 14.15 2.05 -13.60
N ARG A 76 15.02 1.91 -14.59
CA ARG A 76 15.18 0.70 -15.42
C ARG A 76 16.66 0.46 -15.72
N GLY A 77 17.29 -0.44 -14.98
CA GLY A 77 18.73 -0.64 -15.06
C GLY A 77 19.51 0.63 -14.71
N SER A 78 20.27 1.19 -15.68
CA SER A 78 20.98 2.46 -15.51
C SER A 78 20.18 3.69 -15.97
N GLU A 79 19.00 3.48 -16.54
CA GLU A 79 18.10 4.57 -16.94
C GLU A 79 17.27 5.05 -15.76
N SER A 80 17.11 6.36 -15.65
CA SER A 80 16.20 6.98 -14.68
C SER A 80 15.49 8.18 -15.29
N ALA A 81 14.30 8.46 -14.78
CA ALA A 81 13.54 9.67 -15.09
C ALA A 81 12.84 10.16 -13.84
N SER A 82 12.67 11.48 -13.69
CA SER A 82 11.85 12.05 -12.64
C SER A 82 11.00 13.20 -13.16
N LEU A 83 9.86 13.42 -12.51
CA LEU A 83 8.96 14.53 -12.75
C LEU A 83 8.50 15.10 -11.40
N PRO A 84 8.34 16.43 -11.27
CA PRO A 84 7.80 17.03 -10.06
C PRO A 84 6.37 16.58 -9.84
N ILE A 85 6.00 16.34 -8.58
CA ILE A 85 4.63 16.06 -8.15
C ILE A 85 3.98 17.37 -7.71
N ASN A 86 2.76 17.64 -8.19
CA ASN A 86 1.97 18.80 -7.77
C ASN A 86 1.15 18.50 -6.50
N GLY A 87 1.82 18.01 -5.47
CA GLY A 87 1.21 17.61 -4.20
C GLY A 87 2.27 17.47 -3.12
N ASP A 88 1.82 17.40 -1.87
CA ASP A 88 2.68 17.33 -0.70
C ASP A 88 2.59 15.95 -0.07
N TYR A 89 3.75 15.41 0.32
CA TYR A 89 3.87 14.11 0.97
C TYR A 89 3.14 13.00 0.21
N PRO A 90 3.55 12.71 -1.05
CA PRO A 90 3.03 11.56 -1.78
C PRO A 90 3.26 10.29 -0.96
N CYS A 91 2.25 9.39 -0.87
CA CYS A 91 2.32 8.23 0.02
C CYS A 91 1.89 6.90 -0.63
N HIS A 92 1.29 6.95 -1.81
CA HIS A 92 0.91 5.76 -2.57
C HIS A 92 0.87 6.06 -4.06
N LEU A 93 1.18 5.07 -4.89
CA LEU A 93 1.03 5.14 -6.33
C LEU A 93 0.49 3.83 -6.91
N ASP A 94 -0.21 3.92 -8.03
CA ASP A 94 -0.67 2.76 -8.80
C ASP A 94 -0.61 3.05 -10.30
N ILE A 95 -0.49 2.00 -11.10
CA ILE A 95 -0.28 2.06 -12.55
C ILE A 95 -1.30 1.18 -13.27
N LYS A 96 -1.98 1.79 -14.24
CA LYS A 96 -2.70 1.09 -15.30
C LYS A 96 -2.38 1.78 -16.62
N GLU A 97 -1.41 1.23 -17.32
CA GLU A 97 -0.86 1.83 -18.52
C GLU A 97 -1.93 2.29 -19.51
N PRO A 98 -1.78 3.49 -20.07
CA PRO A 98 -0.63 4.40 -20.00
C PRO A 98 -0.71 5.44 -18.86
N LEU A 99 -1.40 5.16 -17.76
CA LEU A 99 -1.62 6.08 -16.65
C LEU A 99 -0.89 5.62 -15.38
N LEU A 100 -0.38 6.59 -14.61
CA LEU A 100 0.14 6.42 -13.27
C LEU A 100 -0.51 7.48 -12.37
N ALA A 101 -1.08 7.06 -11.24
CA ALA A 101 -1.67 7.95 -10.24
C ALA A 101 -0.86 7.95 -8.95
N VAL A 102 -0.77 9.11 -8.30
CA VAL A 102 -0.08 9.31 -7.01
C VAL A 102 -1.05 9.96 -6.03
N ALA A 103 -1.24 9.35 -4.87
CA ALA A 103 -1.97 9.94 -3.75
C ALA A 103 -1.03 10.83 -2.94
N ASN A 104 -1.41 12.10 -2.72
CA ASN A 104 -0.64 13.10 -1.98
C ASN A 104 -1.31 13.33 -0.62
N TYR A 105 -0.76 12.73 0.43
CA TYR A 105 -1.34 12.78 1.77
C TYR A 105 -1.40 14.19 2.33
N GLY A 106 -0.32 14.97 2.18
CA GLY A 106 -0.22 16.30 2.79
C GLY A 106 -1.16 17.32 2.17
N SER A 107 -1.35 17.28 0.86
CA SER A 107 -2.23 18.22 0.13
C SER A 107 -3.62 17.66 -0.19
N GLY A 108 -3.86 16.36 0.04
CA GLY A 108 -5.16 15.71 -0.16
C GLY A 108 -5.60 15.54 -1.62
N ASN A 109 -4.74 15.83 -2.60
CA ASN A 109 -5.04 15.67 -4.02
C ASN A 109 -4.42 14.38 -4.57
N VAL A 110 -4.82 14.01 -5.79
CA VAL A 110 -4.24 12.93 -6.58
C VAL A 110 -3.65 13.50 -7.86
N SER A 111 -2.36 13.26 -8.09
CA SER A 111 -1.69 13.64 -9.34
C SER A 111 -1.66 12.46 -10.30
N VAL A 112 -2.18 12.65 -11.53
CA VAL A 112 -2.19 11.60 -12.56
C VAL A 112 -1.20 11.96 -13.67
N PHE A 113 -0.34 11.01 -13.99
CA PHE A 113 0.71 11.16 -15.01
C PHE A 113 0.45 10.26 -16.20
N GLN A 114 0.91 10.70 -17.37
CA GLN A 114 0.98 9.88 -18.57
C GLN A 114 2.31 9.14 -18.63
N LEU A 115 2.28 7.87 -19.02
CA LEU A 115 3.44 7.06 -19.37
C LEU A 115 3.55 6.89 -20.87
N ASP A 116 4.78 6.79 -21.39
CA ASP A 116 5.03 6.36 -22.75
C ASP A 116 4.91 4.83 -22.91
N ARG A 117 5.19 4.33 -24.12
CA ARG A 117 5.11 2.88 -24.42
C ARG A 117 6.16 2.04 -23.70
N ASP A 118 7.22 2.67 -23.21
CA ASP A 118 8.31 2.04 -22.48
C ASP A 118 8.14 2.23 -20.95
N GLY A 119 6.98 2.73 -20.50
CA GLY A 119 6.64 2.97 -19.10
C GLY A 119 7.25 4.25 -18.50
N LYS A 120 7.96 5.07 -19.29
CA LYS A 120 8.59 6.28 -18.79
C LYS A 120 7.58 7.40 -18.58
N PRO A 121 7.59 8.10 -17.42
CA PRO A 121 6.72 9.24 -17.18
C PRO A 121 6.98 10.40 -18.18
N LEU A 122 5.91 10.87 -18.83
CA LEU A 122 5.95 11.94 -19.82
C LEU A 122 5.56 13.30 -19.23
N GLY A 123 4.58 13.34 -18.34
CA GLY A 123 4.08 14.60 -17.78
C GLY A 123 2.83 14.40 -16.95
N LEU A 124 2.48 15.44 -16.18
CA LEU A 124 1.25 15.52 -15.42
C LEU A 124 0.06 15.71 -16.38
N LEU A 125 -0.98 14.88 -16.23
CA LEU A 125 -2.22 14.94 -17.01
C LEU A 125 -3.33 15.65 -16.25
N ALA A 126 -3.50 15.29 -14.97
CA ALA A 126 -4.58 15.81 -14.14
C ALA A 126 -4.18 15.86 -12.67
N ASP A 127 -4.79 16.80 -11.94
CA ASP A 127 -4.85 16.81 -10.49
C ASP A 127 -6.31 16.69 -10.06
N LEU A 128 -6.60 15.65 -9.27
CA LEU A 128 -7.93 15.40 -8.73
C LEU A 128 -7.96 15.89 -7.28
N TYR A 129 -8.87 16.80 -6.99
CA TYR A 129 -9.00 17.35 -5.64
C TYR A 129 -10.13 16.65 -4.90
N VAL A 130 -9.88 16.30 -3.67
CA VAL A 130 -10.87 15.76 -2.74
C VAL A 130 -11.33 16.88 -1.81
N ASP A 131 -12.63 16.91 -1.51
CA ASP A 131 -13.21 17.85 -0.57
C ASP A 131 -13.70 17.13 0.69
N GLY A 132 -13.68 17.81 1.82
CA GLY A 132 -14.24 17.31 3.06
C GLY A 132 -13.27 17.33 4.24
N CYS A 133 -13.79 16.91 5.38
CA CYS A 133 -13.06 16.77 6.63
C CYS A 133 -13.77 15.72 7.50
N GLY A 134 -13.10 15.24 8.54
CA GLY A 134 -13.65 14.31 9.53
C GLY A 134 -13.65 14.90 10.94
N PRO A 135 -14.10 14.15 11.93
CA PRO A 135 -14.25 14.64 13.31
C PRO A 135 -12.91 14.70 14.08
N ASN A 136 -11.85 14.04 13.62
CA ASN A 136 -10.56 14.06 14.30
C ASN A 136 -9.82 15.36 13.96
N LEU A 137 -9.82 16.31 14.92
CA LEU A 137 -9.25 17.64 14.73
C LEU A 137 -7.73 17.68 14.55
N GLU A 138 -7.03 16.59 14.82
CA GLU A 138 -5.57 16.47 14.61
C GLU A 138 -5.23 15.85 13.26
N ARG A 139 -6.11 14.97 12.76
CA ARG A 139 -5.81 14.09 11.63
C ARG A 139 -6.76 14.27 10.43
N GLN A 140 -7.87 15.01 10.58
CA GLN A 140 -8.93 15.08 9.58
C GLN A 140 -9.45 16.51 9.35
N THR A 141 -8.62 17.53 9.53
CA THR A 141 -9.02 18.94 9.28
C THR A 141 -9.12 19.27 7.78
N SER A 142 -8.58 18.41 6.93
CA SER A 142 -8.61 18.53 5.47
C SER A 142 -8.53 17.12 4.85
N PRO A 143 -8.77 16.96 3.53
CA PRO A 143 -8.52 15.71 2.85
C PRO A 143 -7.07 15.24 2.98
N HIS A 144 -6.89 13.91 3.03
CA HIS A 144 -5.61 13.23 3.06
C HIS A 144 -5.69 11.96 2.20
N ALA A 145 -5.58 12.12 0.87
CA ALA A 145 -5.58 11.00 -0.05
C ALA A 145 -4.44 10.02 0.31
N HIS A 146 -4.79 8.80 0.71
CA HIS A 146 -3.80 7.84 1.23
C HIS A 146 -3.52 6.67 0.30
N GLN A 147 -4.46 6.31 -0.56
CA GLN A 147 -4.26 5.29 -1.60
C GLN A 147 -5.02 5.66 -2.86
N VAL A 148 -4.41 5.31 -4.00
CA VAL A 148 -5.03 5.27 -5.31
C VAL A 148 -4.98 3.85 -5.86
N THR A 149 -6.01 3.41 -6.58
CA THR A 149 -6.04 2.08 -7.21
C THR A 149 -6.84 2.14 -8.50
N PHE A 150 -6.24 1.79 -9.62
CA PHE A 150 -6.96 1.58 -10.87
C PHE A 150 -7.67 0.22 -10.85
N LEU A 151 -8.95 0.18 -11.12
CA LEU A 151 -9.67 -1.07 -11.28
C LEU A 151 -9.26 -1.75 -12.60
N LYS A 152 -9.08 -3.08 -12.54
CA LYS A 152 -8.58 -3.86 -13.68
C LYS A 152 -9.63 -3.99 -14.79
N HIS A 153 -10.89 -4.21 -14.39
CA HIS A 153 -11.99 -4.56 -15.30
C HIS A 153 -12.83 -3.36 -15.75
N SER A 154 -12.57 -2.17 -15.23
CA SER A 154 -13.27 -0.94 -15.59
C SER A 154 -12.30 0.23 -15.77
N HIS A 155 -12.77 1.31 -16.39
CA HIS A 155 -12.02 2.58 -16.43
C HIS A 155 -12.38 3.40 -15.19
N GLN A 156 -12.00 2.87 -14.01
CA GLN A 156 -12.24 3.52 -12.73
C GLN A 156 -10.93 3.65 -11.94
N LEU A 157 -10.76 4.81 -11.32
CA LEU A 157 -9.73 5.09 -10.33
C LEU A 157 -10.40 5.24 -8.97
N VAL A 158 -9.97 4.44 -8.01
CA VAL A 158 -10.42 4.50 -6.62
C VAL A 158 -9.42 5.31 -5.81
N VAL A 159 -9.92 6.26 -5.03
CA VAL A 159 -9.14 7.07 -4.09
C VAL A 159 -9.64 6.82 -2.69
N VAL A 160 -8.75 6.47 -1.78
CA VAL A 160 -9.06 6.32 -0.35
C VAL A 160 -8.58 7.57 0.36
N ASP A 161 -9.49 8.30 0.98
CA ASP A 161 -9.18 9.55 1.67
C ASP A 161 -9.40 9.44 3.18
N LEU A 162 -8.30 9.48 3.93
CA LEU A 162 -8.30 9.39 5.39
C LEU A 162 -8.96 10.62 6.02
N GLY A 163 -8.72 11.81 5.44
CA GLY A 163 -9.14 13.07 6.02
C GLY A 163 -10.64 13.32 5.97
N SER A 164 -11.33 12.82 4.95
CA SER A 164 -12.78 13.00 4.75
C SER A 164 -13.61 11.76 5.06
N ASP A 165 -13.03 10.70 5.64
CA ASP A 165 -13.69 9.41 5.89
C ASP A 165 -14.36 8.85 4.62
N SER A 166 -13.68 8.90 3.47
CA SER A 166 -14.30 8.59 2.19
C SER A 166 -13.48 7.63 1.33
N VAL A 167 -14.21 6.84 0.52
CA VAL A 167 -13.66 6.17 -0.66
C VAL A 167 -14.36 6.77 -1.88
N LEU A 168 -13.57 7.34 -2.81
CA LEU A 168 -14.06 8.03 -4.00
C LEU A 168 -13.81 7.17 -5.23
N ILE A 169 -14.79 7.11 -6.12
CA ILE A 169 -14.69 6.41 -7.39
C ILE A 169 -14.75 7.45 -8.51
N TYR A 170 -13.70 7.54 -9.31
CA TYR A 170 -13.65 8.36 -10.50
C TYR A 170 -13.77 7.45 -11.72
N ASP A 171 -14.70 7.75 -12.61
CA ASP A 171 -14.70 7.20 -13.97
C ASP A 171 -13.74 8.01 -14.82
N TYR A 172 -13.05 7.37 -15.77
CA TYR A 172 -12.18 8.08 -16.71
C TYR A 172 -12.28 7.54 -18.12
N ASP A 173 -12.18 8.44 -19.09
CA ASP A 173 -12.07 8.10 -20.50
C ASP A 173 -10.64 7.70 -20.86
N ALA A 174 -10.51 6.75 -21.77
CA ALA A 174 -9.18 6.26 -22.15
C ALA A 174 -8.38 7.27 -23.00
N GLN A 175 -9.06 8.13 -23.80
CA GLN A 175 -8.39 9.07 -24.73
C GLN A 175 -9.28 10.24 -25.14
N PRO A 176 -8.95 11.50 -24.81
CA PRO A 176 -7.99 11.89 -23.77
C PRO A 176 -8.53 11.50 -22.38
N PRO A 177 -7.68 11.20 -21.42
CA PRO A 177 -8.15 10.90 -20.07
C PRO A 177 -8.84 12.13 -19.48
N ASP A 178 -10.12 11.99 -19.17
CA ASP A 178 -10.93 12.94 -18.40
C ASP A 178 -11.52 12.19 -17.20
N PHE A 179 -11.37 12.75 -16.01
CA PHE A 179 -11.75 12.11 -14.77
C PHE A 179 -12.99 12.77 -14.21
N SER A 180 -14.03 11.98 -13.98
CA SER A 180 -15.28 12.44 -13.36
C SER A 180 -15.61 11.65 -12.11
N LEU A 181 -15.94 12.34 -11.02
CA LEU A 181 -16.36 11.71 -9.78
C LEU A 181 -17.73 11.05 -9.96
N SER A 182 -17.77 9.71 -9.89
CA SER A 182 -18.98 8.91 -10.11
C SER A 182 -19.65 8.43 -8.82
N GLN A 183 -18.86 8.27 -7.74
CA GLN A 183 -19.40 7.91 -6.43
C GLN A 183 -18.48 8.40 -5.30
N VAL A 184 -19.11 8.87 -4.20
CA VAL A 184 -18.44 9.03 -2.90
C VAL A 184 -19.10 8.04 -1.94
N ILE A 185 -18.29 7.19 -1.30
CA ILE A 185 -18.71 6.25 -0.27
C ILE A 185 -18.24 6.83 1.06
N HIS A 186 -19.17 7.41 1.83
CA HIS A 186 -18.86 7.91 3.16
C HIS A 186 -18.82 6.74 4.15
N LEU A 187 -17.68 6.58 4.81
CA LEU A 187 -17.48 5.62 5.89
C LEU A 187 -17.93 6.23 7.22
N PRO A 188 -18.07 5.44 8.30
CA PRO A 188 -18.40 5.98 9.61
C PRO A 188 -17.42 7.08 10.03
N ALA A 189 -17.93 8.14 10.60
CA ALA A 189 -17.15 9.31 11.00
C ALA A 189 -16.01 8.94 11.96
N GLY A 190 -14.80 9.43 11.68
CA GLY A 190 -13.60 9.08 12.44
C GLY A 190 -12.95 7.75 12.04
N SER A 191 -13.40 7.11 10.96
CA SER A 191 -12.79 5.87 10.46
C SER A 191 -11.35 6.08 10.00
N GLY A 192 -11.08 7.14 9.28
CA GLY A 192 -9.79 7.41 8.66
C GLY A 192 -9.32 6.27 7.76
N PRO A 193 -10.00 6.00 6.64
CA PRO A 193 -9.61 4.92 5.73
C PRO A 193 -8.22 5.16 5.16
N ARG A 194 -7.44 4.09 5.07
CA ARG A 194 -6.04 4.17 4.67
C ARG A 194 -5.74 3.42 3.39
N HIS A 195 -6.00 2.12 3.37
CA HIS A 195 -5.75 1.24 2.23
C HIS A 195 -6.98 0.39 1.90
N VAL A 196 -7.09 -0.02 0.63
CA VAL A 196 -8.14 -0.89 0.10
C VAL A 196 -7.53 -2.00 -0.73
N VAL A 197 -8.10 -3.19 -0.65
CA VAL A 197 -7.84 -4.29 -1.59
C VAL A 197 -9.15 -4.81 -2.14
N PHE A 198 -9.12 -5.23 -3.40
CA PHE A 198 -10.26 -5.77 -4.12
C PHE A 198 -10.10 -7.27 -4.33
N ASN A 199 -11.21 -8.00 -4.36
CA ASN A 199 -11.20 -9.35 -4.90
C ASN A 199 -10.99 -9.31 -6.43
N GLN A 200 -10.64 -10.45 -7.04
CA GLN A 200 -10.31 -10.53 -8.48
C GLN A 200 -11.49 -10.13 -9.38
N GLN A 201 -12.72 -10.32 -8.91
CA GLN A 201 -13.93 -9.95 -9.64
C GLN A 201 -14.30 -8.46 -9.51
N GLU A 202 -13.59 -7.72 -8.64
CA GLU A 202 -13.92 -6.32 -8.29
C GLU A 202 -15.39 -6.14 -7.88
N SER A 203 -15.90 -7.13 -7.15
CA SER A 203 -17.24 -7.14 -6.59
C SER A 203 -17.27 -6.93 -5.07
N THR A 204 -16.13 -7.15 -4.42
CA THR A 204 -15.92 -6.95 -2.98
C THR A 204 -14.61 -6.21 -2.76
N ALA A 205 -14.62 -5.24 -1.86
CA ALA A 205 -13.43 -4.52 -1.43
C ALA A 205 -13.34 -4.51 0.10
N TYR A 206 -12.11 -4.55 0.59
CA TYR A 206 -11.78 -4.52 2.01
C TYR A 206 -10.97 -3.27 2.30
N VAL A 207 -11.53 -2.37 3.10
CA VAL A 207 -10.90 -1.09 3.47
C VAL A 207 -10.39 -1.19 4.90
N VAL A 208 -9.09 -1.00 5.10
CA VAL A 208 -8.52 -0.81 6.43
C VAL A 208 -8.62 0.65 6.83
N CYS A 209 -9.19 0.91 8.00
CA CYS A 209 -9.34 2.23 8.57
C CYS A 209 -8.28 2.47 9.65
N GLU A 210 -7.40 3.45 9.43
CA GLU A 210 -6.27 3.73 10.32
C GLU A 210 -6.72 4.23 11.69
N LEU A 211 -7.65 5.21 11.71
CA LEU A 211 -8.01 5.90 12.95
C LEU A 211 -8.96 5.10 13.83
N SER A 212 -9.88 4.37 13.24
CA SER A 212 -10.80 3.51 14.01
C SER A 212 -10.26 2.11 14.28
N GLU A 213 -9.15 1.70 13.61
CA GLU A 213 -8.62 0.34 13.62
C GLU A 213 -9.69 -0.71 13.28
N THR A 214 -10.46 -0.42 12.23
CA THR A 214 -11.52 -1.31 11.74
C THR A 214 -11.26 -1.75 10.30
N LEU A 215 -11.84 -2.89 9.95
CA LEU A 215 -11.97 -3.40 8.61
C LEU A 215 -13.39 -3.14 8.13
N ILE A 216 -13.57 -2.42 7.03
CA ILE A 216 -14.87 -2.20 6.39
C ILE A 216 -14.93 -2.99 5.09
N VAL A 217 -16.02 -3.71 4.88
CA VAL A 217 -16.28 -4.45 3.66
C VAL A 217 -17.24 -3.66 2.79
N LEU A 218 -16.84 -3.41 1.56
CA LEU A 218 -17.68 -2.84 0.52
C LEU A 218 -18.08 -3.94 -0.46
N VAL A 219 -19.33 -3.94 -0.88
CA VAL A 219 -19.83 -4.84 -1.93
C VAL A 219 -20.41 -4.02 -3.08
N LYS A 220 -20.17 -4.48 -4.29
CA LYS A 220 -20.73 -3.85 -5.50
C LYS A 220 -22.11 -4.43 -5.76
N HIS A 221 -23.12 -3.57 -5.72
CA HIS A 221 -24.49 -3.92 -6.09
C HIS A 221 -24.91 -3.09 -7.30
N GLN A 222 -25.17 -3.75 -8.42
CA GLN A 222 -25.27 -3.09 -9.72
C GLN A 222 -23.97 -2.31 -9.99
N ASP A 223 -24.03 -1.00 -10.19
CA ASP A 223 -22.86 -0.14 -10.44
C ASP A 223 -22.47 0.72 -9.21
N LYS A 224 -22.98 0.39 -8.02
CA LYS A 224 -22.71 1.14 -6.78
C LYS A 224 -22.04 0.28 -5.73
N TRP A 225 -21.05 0.87 -5.07
CA TRP A 225 -20.39 0.30 -3.91
C TRP A 225 -21.15 0.67 -2.63
N LEU A 226 -21.43 -0.31 -1.79
CA LEU A 226 -22.16 -0.16 -0.53
C LEU A 226 -21.40 -0.81 0.61
N ILE A 227 -21.46 -0.21 1.80
CA ILE A 227 -20.93 -0.83 3.02
C ILE A 227 -21.80 -2.02 3.37
N SER A 228 -21.19 -3.20 3.51
CA SER A 228 -21.89 -4.43 3.92
C SER A 228 -21.54 -4.89 5.32
N ASN A 229 -20.31 -4.62 5.77
CA ASN A 229 -19.85 -5.06 7.09
C ASN A 229 -18.77 -4.14 7.65
N GLN A 230 -18.63 -4.14 8.98
CA GLN A 230 -17.54 -3.51 9.72
C GLN A 230 -17.14 -4.40 10.88
N THR A 231 -15.84 -4.58 11.12
CA THR A 231 -15.32 -5.36 12.24
C THR A 231 -14.04 -4.72 12.80
N GLU A 232 -13.77 -4.90 14.09
CA GLU A 232 -12.54 -4.46 14.73
C GLU A 232 -11.35 -5.32 14.29
N LEU A 233 -10.19 -4.68 14.09
CA LEU A 233 -8.96 -5.41 13.75
C LEU A 233 -8.39 -6.19 14.93
N LEU A 234 -8.51 -5.64 16.15
CA LEU A 234 -7.98 -6.21 17.39
C LEU A 234 -9.05 -6.09 18.50
N GLU A 235 -10.05 -6.96 18.45
CA GLU A 235 -11.15 -6.98 19.43
C GLU A 235 -10.62 -7.10 20.87
N GLY A 236 -11.08 -6.19 21.73
CA GLY A 236 -10.71 -6.14 23.14
C GLY A 236 -9.37 -5.46 23.42
N GLU A 237 -8.69 -4.91 22.42
CA GLU A 237 -7.49 -4.08 22.58
C GLU A 237 -7.85 -2.60 22.46
N GLU A 238 -7.05 -1.74 23.09
CA GLU A 238 -7.22 -0.29 22.99
C GLU A 238 -6.87 0.20 21.58
N ASN A 239 -7.73 1.03 21.00
CA ASN A 239 -7.49 1.69 19.73
C ASN A 239 -6.33 2.69 19.86
N GLN A 240 -5.29 2.51 19.05
CA GLN A 240 -4.09 3.36 19.00
C GLN A 240 -4.04 4.24 17.73
N GLN A 241 -5.08 4.21 16.89
CA GLN A 241 -5.20 4.97 15.64
C GLN A 241 -4.03 4.72 14.67
N ALA A 242 -3.66 3.46 14.50
CA ALA A 242 -2.42 3.11 13.82
C ALA A 242 -2.50 1.86 12.93
N ALA A 243 -3.68 1.48 12.43
CA ALA A 243 -3.75 0.44 11.40
C ALA A 243 -3.05 0.91 10.10
N ALA A 244 -2.50 -0.03 9.30
CA ALA A 244 -1.67 0.38 8.17
C ALA A 244 -1.96 -0.40 6.88
N ALA A 245 -1.23 -1.47 6.60
CA ALA A 245 -1.31 -2.20 5.35
C ALA A 245 -2.36 -3.32 5.39
N ILE A 246 -2.89 -3.66 4.22
CA ILE A 246 -3.85 -4.74 4.02
C ILE A 246 -3.46 -5.56 2.79
N ARG A 247 -3.52 -6.88 2.88
CA ARG A 247 -3.28 -7.79 1.76
C ARG A 247 -4.27 -8.94 1.78
N LEU A 248 -4.85 -9.23 0.61
CA LEU A 248 -5.71 -10.38 0.36
C LEU A 248 -4.87 -11.51 -0.22
N SER A 249 -5.05 -12.75 0.25
CA SER A 249 -4.40 -13.91 -0.35
C SER A 249 -4.90 -14.15 -1.78
N GLN A 250 -4.08 -14.75 -2.62
CA GLN A 250 -4.40 -14.98 -4.04
C GLN A 250 -5.65 -15.84 -4.26
N ASP A 251 -5.94 -16.74 -3.32
CA ASP A 251 -7.16 -17.57 -3.30
C ASP A 251 -8.37 -16.87 -2.69
N GLU A 252 -8.19 -15.60 -2.27
CA GLU A 252 -9.22 -14.73 -1.68
C GLU A 252 -9.85 -15.28 -0.39
N THR A 253 -9.17 -16.21 0.29
CA THR A 253 -9.67 -16.86 1.50
C THR A 253 -9.23 -16.12 2.77
N PHE A 254 -8.03 -15.54 2.77
CA PHE A 254 -7.44 -14.89 3.93
C PHE A 254 -7.04 -13.46 3.66
N LEU A 255 -7.31 -12.61 4.65
CA LEU A 255 -6.94 -11.20 4.65
C LEU A 255 -5.99 -10.92 5.82
N TYR A 256 -4.94 -10.17 5.55
CA TYR A 256 -3.93 -9.78 6.53
C TYR A 256 -3.94 -8.26 6.69
N VAL A 257 -3.85 -7.77 7.93
CA VAL A 257 -3.83 -6.34 8.25
C VAL A 257 -2.77 -6.05 9.29
N SER A 258 -1.92 -5.05 9.06
CA SER A 258 -0.94 -4.63 10.06
C SER A 258 -1.50 -3.55 10.98
N CYS A 259 -1.25 -3.69 12.29
CA CYS A 259 -1.59 -2.77 13.37
C CYS A 259 -0.28 -2.28 13.99
N ARG A 260 0.12 -1.05 13.64
CA ARG A 260 1.47 -0.53 13.90
C ARG A 260 1.78 -0.38 15.38
N ALA A 261 0.90 0.28 16.13
CA ALA A 261 1.15 0.58 17.54
C ALA A 261 1.13 -0.68 18.43
N GLN A 262 0.30 -1.67 18.08
CA GLN A 262 0.22 -2.94 18.81
C GLN A 262 1.29 -3.94 18.33
N ASN A 263 2.06 -3.61 17.28
CA ASN A 263 3.09 -4.49 16.70
C ASN A 263 2.54 -5.85 16.25
N LYS A 264 1.36 -5.86 15.60
CA LYS A 264 0.66 -7.09 15.22
C LYS A 264 0.25 -7.12 13.75
N ILE A 265 0.13 -8.34 13.24
CA ILE A 265 -0.58 -8.66 12.00
C ILE A 265 -1.85 -9.42 12.37
N SER A 266 -3.01 -8.83 12.08
CA SER A 266 -4.31 -9.46 12.20
C SER A 266 -4.60 -10.33 10.98
N VAL A 267 -5.11 -11.54 11.20
CA VAL A 267 -5.46 -12.50 10.16
C VAL A 267 -6.97 -12.77 10.20
N PHE A 268 -7.62 -12.58 9.07
CA PHE A 268 -9.05 -12.81 8.90
C PHE A 268 -9.30 -13.90 7.87
N ASP A 269 -10.28 -14.75 8.13
CA ASP A 269 -10.95 -15.59 7.14
C ASP A 269 -12.06 -14.77 6.49
N VAL A 270 -11.99 -14.61 5.18
CA VAL A 270 -12.94 -13.83 4.37
C VAL A 270 -13.66 -14.70 3.33
N SER A 271 -13.62 -16.03 3.49
CA SER A 271 -14.30 -16.97 2.62
C SER A 271 -15.84 -16.94 2.74
N GLY A 272 -16.37 -16.34 3.81
CA GLY A 272 -17.81 -16.17 4.05
C GLY A 272 -18.24 -14.71 3.90
N ASP A 273 -19.53 -14.45 4.12
CA ASP A 273 -20.15 -13.12 3.96
C ASP A 273 -19.60 -12.06 4.94
N THR A 274 -19.04 -12.49 6.06
CA THR A 274 -18.45 -11.60 7.07
C THR A 274 -17.05 -12.03 7.43
N PRO A 275 -16.08 -11.09 7.49
CA PRO A 275 -14.72 -11.38 7.94
C PRO A 275 -14.72 -11.95 9.38
N LYS A 276 -13.97 -13.03 9.59
CA LYS A 276 -13.79 -13.63 10.91
C LYS A 276 -12.34 -13.61 11.29
N ARG A 277 -11.99 -12.86 12.34
CA ARG A 277 -10.62 -12.85 12.84
C ARG A 277 -10.22 -14.25 13.33
N ARG A 278 -9.09 -14.75 12.81
CA ARG A 278 -8.50 -16.04 13.17
C ARG A 278 -7.41 -15.89 14.21
N ALA A 279 -6.58 -14.85 14.05
CA ALA A 279 -5.42 -14.61 14.90
C ALA A 279 -5.00 -13.14 14.86
N ALA A 280 -4.20 -12.73 15.84
CA ALA A 280 -3.36 -11.53 15.79
C ALA A 280 -1.95 -11.95 16.26
N ILE A 281 -0.97 -11.85 15.38
CA ILE A 281 0.38 -12.37 15.58
C ILE A 281 1.35 -11.20 15.73
N HIS A 282 2.29 -11.29 16.70
CA HIS A 282 3.35 -10.30 16.84
C HIS A 282 4.23 -10.23 15.59
N CYS A 283 4.60 -9.04 15.15
CA CYS A 283 5.34 -8.81 13.90
C CYS A 283 6.86 -9.03 14.02
N GLU A 284 7.34 -9.49 15.19
CA GLU A 284 8.77 -9.70 15.51
C GLU A 284 9.64 -8.43 15.30
N GLY A 285 9.02 -7.29 15.55
CA GLY A 285 9.63 -5.97 15.46
C GLY A 285 8.71 -4.88 16.00
N VAL A 286 8.96 -3.63 15.61
CA VAL A 286 8.22 -2.46 16.10
C VAL A 286 7.70 -1.65 14.93
N PHE A 287 6.38 -1.39 14.95
CA PHE A 287 5.69 -0.53 14.00
C PHE A 287 5.65 -1.12 12.57
N PRO A 288 4.92 -2.25 12.35
CA PRO A 288 4.78 -2.89 11.03
C PRO A 288 3.99 -2.00 10.06
N ARG A 289 4.68 -1.17 9.29
CA ARG A 289 4.05 -0.19 8.40
C ARG A 289 3.55 -0.82 7.11
N ASP A 290 4.28 -1.78 6.57
CA ASP A 290 3.90 -2.53 5.39
C ASP A 290 4.34 -3.99 5.49
N PHE A 291 3.74 -4.83 4.67
CA PHE A 291 4.12 -6.23 4.51
C PHE A 291 3.68 -6.72 3.13
N VAL A 292 4.29 -7.80 2.67
CA VAL A 292 3.96 -8.43 1.39
C VAL A 292 3.76 -9.93 1.55
N LEU A 293 2.83 -10.50 0.79
CA LEU A 293 2.75 -11.94 0.53
C LEU A 293 3.61 -12.24 -0.70
N SER A 294 4.49 -13.25 -0.61
CA SER A 294 5.26 -13.72 -1.76
C SER A 294 4.35 -14.22 -2.87
N HIS A 295 4.81 -14.16 -4.11
CA HIS A 295 4.02 -14.64 -5.26
C HIS A 295 3.57 -16.10 -5.11
N ASP A 296 4.40 -16.96 -4.54
CA ASP A 296 4.06 -18.36 -4.25
C ASP A 296 3.14 -18.56 -3.04
N GLN A 297 2.75 -17.46 -2.36
CA GLN A 297 1.85 -17.43 -1.21
C GLN A 297 2.34 -18.19 0.03
N LYS A 298 3.62 -18.57 0.10
CA LYS A 298 4.18 -19.33 1.23
C LYS A 298 4.88 -18.46 2.26
N TRP A 299 5.16 -17.21 1.92
CA TRP A 299 5.91 -16.30 2.75
C TRP A 299 5.15 -14.99 2.96
N LEU A 300 5.32 -14.41 4.14
CA LEU A 300 4.92 -13.05 4.45
C LEU A 300 6.14 -12.33 5.02
N LEU A 301 6.52 -11.19 4.43
CA LEU A 301 7.61 -10.35 4.89
C LEU A 301 7.04 -9.07 5.47
N VAL A 302 7.50 -8.67 6.67
CA VAL A 302 7.02 -7.48 7.37
C VAL A 302 8.11 -6.43 7.47
N ALA A 303 7.80 -5.20 7.04
CA ALA A 303 8.65 -4.01 7.22
C ALA A 303 8.32 -3.33 8.56
N ASN A 304 9.19 -3.48 9.53
CA ASN A 304 9.07 -2.89 10.86
C ASN A 304 9.84 -1.57 10.91
N GLN A 305 9.14 -0.46 10.74
CA GLN A 305 9.74 0.86 10.57
C GLN A 305 10.63 1.29 11.73
N HIS A 306 10.18 1.08 12.98
CA HIS A 306 10.87 1.62 14.15
C HIS A 306 11.94 0.68 14.72
N SER A 307 11.88 -0.62 14.44
CA SER A 307 12.95 -1.56 14.77
C SER A 307 14.00 -1.71 13.67
N ASN A 308 13.83 -1.02 12.53
CA ASN A 308 14.77 -1.03 11.41
C ASN A 308 15.06 -2.44 10.88
N ASN A 309 14.05 -3.29 10.80
CA ASN A 309 14.23 -4.63 10.27
C ASN A 309 13.07 -5.08 9.37
N VAL A 310 13.39 -6.00 8.47
CA VAL A 310 12.41 -6.80 7.74
C VAL A 310 12.46 -8.21 8.31
N VAL A 311 11.30 -8.78 8.61
CA VAL A 311 11.16 -10.11 9.22
C VAL A 311 10.41 -11.03 8.28
N SER A 312 10.79 -12.31 8.20
CA SER A 312 10.07 -13.32 7.42
C SER A 312 9.20 -14.22 8.28
N PHE A 313 8.02 -14.53 7.76
CA PHE A 313 7.08 -15.50 8.31
C PHE A 313 6.79 -16.57 7.26
N ARG A 314 6.72 -17.82 7.69
CA ARG A 314 6.15 -18.90 6.89
C ARG A 314 4.63 -18.80 6.93
N ARG A 315 3.99 -18.76 5.78
CA ARG A 315 2.53 -18.78 5.66
C ARG A 315 2.06 -20.19 5.28
N ASN A 316 0.99 -20.64 5.94
CA ASN A 316 0.25 -21.83 5.51
C ASN A 316 -0.91 -21.39 4.60
N PRO A 317 -0.89 -21.70 3.29
CA PRO A 317 -1.93 -21.27 2.36
C PRO A 317 -3.31 -21.85 2.68
N GLN A 318 -3.41 -23.02 3.33
CA GLN A 318 -4.68 -23.69 3.63
C GLN A 318 -5.38 -23.13 4.87
N THR A 319 -4.59 -22.68 5.86
CA THR A 319 -5.14 -22.17 7.14
C THR A 319 -5.03 -20.67 7.31
N GLY A 320 -4.27 -19.98 6.45
CA GLY A 320 -3.93 -18.57 6.58
C GLY A 320 -2.95 -18.24 7.70
N GLU A 321 -2.56 -19.23 8.50
CA GLU A 321 -1.66 -19.05 9.64
C GLU A 321 -0.28 -18.60 9.19
N ILE A 322 0.32 -17.66 9.96
CA ILE A 322 1.69 -17.20 9.78
C ILE A 322 2.51 -17.55 11.01
N THR A 323 3.72 -18.05 10.80
CA THR A 323 4.65 -18.44 11.87
C THR A 323 6.00 -17.79 11.63
N ALA A 324 6.53 -17.09 12.64
CA ALA A 324 7.84 -16.46 12.54
C ALA A 324 8.93 -17.51 12.25
N THR A 325 9.84 -17.17 11.35
CA THR A 325 10.95 -18.06 10.99
C THR A 325 12.14 -17.93 11.93
N GLY A 326 12.21 -16.80 12.64
CA GLY A 326 13.36 -16.39 13.43
C GLY A 326 14.43 -15.66 12.60
N TYR A 327 14.19 -15.45 11.31
CA TYR A 327 15.09 -14.67 10.45
C TYR A 327 14.58 -13.25 10.29
N ASP A 328 15.50 -12.31 10.43
CA ASP A 328 15.31 -10.89 10.12
C ASP A 328 16.52 -10.32 9.37
N CYS A 329 16.34 -9.14 8.81
CA CYS A 329 17.38 -8.40 8.11
C CYS A 329 17.31 -6.92 8.46
N GLU A 330 18.44 -6.33 8.89
CA GLU A 330 18.52 -4.92 9.23
C GLU A 330 18.42 -4.05 7.98
N ILE A 331 17.43 -3.16 7.97
CA ILE A 331 17.21 -2.13 6.95
C ILE A 331 16.65 -0.90 7.66
N GLY A 332 17.29 0.26 7.51
CA GLY A 332 16.87 1.48 8.19
C GLY A 332 15.48 1.95 7.75
N SER A 333 14.57 2.15 8.70
CA SER A 333 13.20 2.65 8.50
C SER A 333 12.49 2.07 7.28
N PRO A 334 12.33 0.73 7.16
CA PRO A 334 11.63 0.12 6.04
C PRO A 334 10.13 0.39 6.15
N VAL A 335 9.50 0.85 5.05
CA VAL A 335 8.09 1.32 5.05
C VAL A 335 7.26 0.79 3.90
N CYS A 336 7.88 0.14 2.92
CA CYS A 336 7.22 -0.52 1.79
C CYS A 336 8.04 -1.74 1.35
N ILE A 337 7.36 -2.81 0.95
CA ILE A 337 8.00 -4.01 0.37
C ILE A 337 7.27 -4.38 -0.91
N VAL A 338 8.03 -4.60 -1.99
CA VAL A 338 7.51 -5.12 -3.25
C VAL A 338 8.41 -6.24 -3.79
N GLU A 339 7.80 -7.35 -4.21
CA GLU A 339 8.52 -8.44 -4.85
C GLU A 339 8.99 -8.00 -6.24
N GLN A 340 10.22 -8.35 -6.60
CA GLN A 340 10.74 -8.05 -7.94
C GLN A 340 10.04 -8.95 -8.97
N PRO A 341 9.67 -8.42 -10.15
CA PRO A 341 9.19 -9.25 -11.24
C PRO A 341 10.19 -10.35 -11.59
N LEU A 342 9.67 -11.53 -11.98
CA LEU A 342 10.46 -12.68 -12.36
C LEU A 342 11.19 -12.48 -13.70
#